data_7e6a61353d313b1701f9b02d45cab499
#
_entry.id   7e6a61353d313b1701f9b02d45cab499
#
_cell.length_a   1.000
_cell.length_b   1.000
_cell.length_c   1.000
_cell.angle_alpha   90.00
_cell.angle_beta   90.00
_cell.angle_gamma   90.00
#
_symmetry.space_group_name_H-M   'P 1'
#
loop_
_entity.id
_entity.type
_entity.pdbx_description
1 polymer ?
#
loop_
_entity_poly.entity_id
_entity_poly.type
_entity_poly.pdbx_seq_one_letter_code
_entity_poly.pdbx_strand_id
1 'polypeptide(L)'
;NITAAIAALKMIVAEAKQAGMKTCLVNCIMGGNYITTPEQWKLVLDEVPGLYLKYDPSHSFVHGGDKGAYLREAFEWGDRFGYVHIKGVVQLGDSNEPFMWKLRDLCQQHPEMEEVLMHQIMPQVNHYDNPPAGIDSINWRAFFGILYKHGYDGYLSIEPHSRTWQGEKGEWGVEYTIRYIRDLMF
;
A
#
# COMPACT_ATOMS: atom_id res chain seq x y z
N ASN A 1 12.47 -15.40 -2.76
CA ASN A 1 11.86 -16.71 -2.56
C ASN A 1 10.91 -16.63 -1.36
N ILE A 2 9.62 -16.93 -1.58
CA ILE A 2 8.56 -16.78 -0.57
C ILE A 2 8.80 -17.68 0.67
N THR A 3 9.40 -18.84 0.48
CA THR A 3 9.76 -19.76 1.59
C THR A 3 10.79 -19.13 2.54
N ALA A 4 11.80 -18.46 2.00
CA ALA A 4 12.78 -17.75 2.83
C ALA A 4 12.14 -16.55 3.55
N ALA A 5 11.22 -15.84 2.88
CA ALA A 5 10.46 -14.76 3.50
C ALA A 5 9.59 -15.26 4.66
N ILE A 6 8.89 -16.38 4.50
CA ILE A 6 8.10 -17.01 5.57
C ILE A 6 8.98 -17.37 6.77
N ALA A 7 10.14 -17.98 6.55
CA ALA A 7 11.07 -18.33 7.63
C ALA A 7 11.54 -17.09 8.40
N ALA A 8 11.93 -16.03 7.70
CA ALA A 8 12.33 -14.76 8.32
C ALA A 8 11.18 -14.10 9.08
N LEU A 9 9.98 -14.07 8.49
CA LEU A 9 8.80 -13.47 9.12
C LEU A 9 8.37 -14.21 10.39
N LYS A 10 8.49 -15.55 10.45
CA LYS A 10 8.24 -16.32 11.66
C LYS A 10 9.16 -15.88 12.82
N MET A 11 10.43 -15.64 12.53
CA MET A 11 11.38 -15.12 13.53
C MET A 11 11.03 -13.69 13.96
N ILE A 12 10.77 -12.80 13.00
CA ILE A 12 10.42 -11.39 13.27
C ILE A 12 9.16 -11.31 14.14
N VAL A 13 8.11 -12.06 13.79
CA VAL A 13 6.85 -12.07 14.55
C VAL A 13 7.08 -12.57 15.98
N ALA A 14 7.91 -13.60 16.16
CA ALA A 14 8.21 -14.12 17.49
C ALA A 14 8.92 -13.09 18.38
N GLU A 15 9.92 -12.40 17.85
CA GLU A 15 10.64 -11.32 18.55
C GLU A 15 9.73 -10.11 18.84
N ALA A 16 8.97 -9.66 17.84
CA ALA A 16 8.05 -8.55 17.99
C ALA A 16 7.00 -8.83 19.08
N LYS A 17 6.48 -10.05 19.14
CA LYS A 17 5.51 -10.47 20.16
C LYS A 17 6.10 -10.38 21.58
N GLN A 18 7.37 -10.76 21.77
CA GLN A 18 8.05 -10.63 23.07
C GLN A 18 8.20 -9.15 23.47
N ALA A 19 8.38 -8.27 22.51
CA ALA A 19 8.46 -6.82 22.71
C ALA A 19 7.09 -6.12 22.80
N GLY A 20 5.97 -6.86 22.76
CA GLY A 20 4.62 -6.29 22.75
C GLY A 20 4.25 -5.55 21.46
N MET A 21 4.94 -5.83 20.37
CA MET A 21 4.71 -5.18 19.07
C MET A 21 3.91 -6.06 18.11
N LYS A 22 3.10 -5.42 17.27
CA LYS A 22 2.38 -6.06 16.16
C LYS A 22 3.23 -5.97 14.89
N THR A 23 3.42 -7.08 14.19
CA THR A 23 4.13 -7.12 12.90
C THR A 23 3.13 -7.06 11.76
N CYS A 24 3.38 -6.18 10.80
CA CYS A 24 2.54 -6.03 9.61
C CYS A 24 3.37 -6.11 8.33
N LEU A 25 2.83 -6.78 7.31
CA LEU A 25 3.37 -6.86 5.96
C LEU A 25 2.65 -5.84 5.08
N VAL A 26 3.39 -5.02 4.34
CA VAL A 26 2.80 -4.03 3.43
C VAL A 26 2.51 -4.63 2.05
N ASN A 27 1.36 -4.25 1.45
CA ASN A 27 0.99 -4.62 0.08
C ASN A 27 1.64 -3.74 -1.00
N CYS A 28 2.81 -3.16 -0.71
CA CYS A 28 3.50 -2.26 -1.64
C CYS A 28 3.94 -3.02 -2.90
N ILE A 29 3.56 -2.51 -4.07
CA ILE A 29 3.90 -3.08 -5.38
C ILE A 29 5.29 -2.68 -5.88
N MET A 30 6.00 -1.84 -5.15
CA MET A 30 7.30 -1.28 -5.54
C MET A 30 8.48 -2.06 -4.94
N GLY A 31 9.66 -1.91 -5.57
CA GLY A 31 10.94 -2.17 -4.94
C GLY A 31 11.22 -3.62 -4.51
N GLY A 32 10.91 -4.61 -5.35
CA GLY A 32 11.31 -6.00 -5.05
C GLY A 32 10.46 -6.72 -4.01
N ASN A 33 9.32 -6.14 -3.61
CA ASN A 33 8.35 -6.85 -2.79
C ASN A 33 7.69 -7.98 -3.59
N TYR A 34 7.75 -9.20 -3.05
CA TYR A 34 7.21 -10.41 -3.68
C TYR A 34 5.87 -10.87 -3.07
N ILE A 35 5.32 -10.10 -2.12
CA ILE A 35 4.11 -10.47 -1.38
C ILE A 35 3.12 -9.31 -1.53
N THR A 36 2.57 -9.17 -2.73
CA THR A 36 1.78 -8.00 -3.14
C THR A 36 0.34 -8.32 -3.49
N THR A 37 -0.01 -9.59 -3.72
CA THR A 37 -1.35 -10.02 -4.12
C THR A 37 -2.06 -10.83 -3.02
N PRO A 38 -3.40 -10.88 -3.03
CA PRO A 38 -4.17 -11.68 -2.08
C PRO A 38 -3.77 -13.15 -2.00
N GLU A 39 -3.41 -13.76 -3.13
CA GLU A 39 -2.95 -15.16 -3.16
C GLU A 39 -1.62 -15.32 -2.40
N GLN A 40 -0.72 -14.36 -2.56
CA GLN A 40 0.57 -14.35 -1.85
C GLN A 40 0.37 -14.03 -0.36
N TRP A 41 -0.56 -13.10 -0.03
CA TRP A 41 -0.91 -12.84 1.38
C TRP A 41 -1.44 -14.09 2.06
N LYS A 42 -2.34 -14.81 1.38
CA LYS A 42 -2.89 -16.05 1.92
C LYS A 42 -1.79 -17.04 2.30
N LEU A 43 -0.88 -17.30 1.35
CA LEU A 43 0.25 -18.22 1.58
C LEU A 43 1.10 -17.82 2.81
N VAL A 44 1.38 -16.52 2.95
CA VAL A 44 2.25 -16.06 4.03
C VAL A 44 1.53 -15.96 5.37
N LEU A 45 0.30 -15.42 5.37
CA LEU A 45 -0.47 -15.22 6.61
C LEU A 45 -0.97 -16.55 7.21
N ASP A 46 -1.22 -17.57 6.39
CA ASP A 46 -1.57 -18.90 6.87
C ASP A 46 -0.38 -19.59 7.54
N GLU A 47 0.84 -19.34 7.05
CA GLU A 47 2.08 -19.92 7.56
C GLU A 47 2.69 -19.14 8.74
N VAL A 48 2.31 -17.88 8.95
CA VAL A 48 2.89 -16.98 9.94
C VAL A 48 1.81 -16.42 10.87
N PRO A 49 1.35 -17.20 11.87
CA PRO A 49 0.37 -16.72 12.84
C PRO A 49 0.86 -15.48 13.60
N GLY A 50 0.02 -14.46 13.71
CA GLY A 50 0.36 -13.20 14.37
C GLY A 50 0.97 -12.15 13.43
N LEU A 51 1.14 -12.47 12.15
CA LEU A 51 1.41 -11.49 11.11
C LEU A 51 0.10 -10.89 10.61
N TYR A 52 0.10 -9.58 10.37
CA TYR A 52 -1.02 -8.79 9.86
C TYR A 52 -0.65 -8.11 8.56
N LEU A 53 -1.63 -7.47 7.92
CA LEU A 53 -1.41 -6.59 6.78
C LEU A 53 -1.32 -5.13 7.25
N LYS A 54 -0.31 -4.43 6.74
CA LYS A 54 -0.26 -2.98 6.64
C LYS A 54 -0.85 -2.63 5.28
N TYR A 55 -2.13 -2.31 5.26
CA TYR A 55 -2.85 -2.17 4.02
C TYR A 55 -2.85 -0.74 3.50
N ASP A 56 -2.50 -0.59 2.24
CA ASP A 56 -2.53 0.67 1.50
C ASP A 56 -3.41 0.51 0.25
N PRO A 57 -4.62 1.09 0.25
CA PRO A 57 -5.54 0.96 -0.88
C PRO A 57 -5.01 1.56 -2.18
N SER A 58 -4.07 2.52 -2.11
CA SER A 58 -3.51 3.14 -3.32
C SER A 58 -2.68 2.15 -4.14
N HIS A 59 -1.97 1.23 -3.49
CA HIS A 59 -1.23 0.19 -4.20
C HIS A 59 -2.16 -0.78 -4.94
N SER A 60 -3.23 -1.21 -4.30
CA SER A 60 -4.23 -2.09 -4.94
C SER A 60 -5.02 -1.38 -6.03
N PHE A 61 -5.26 -0.08 -5.90
CA PHE A 61 -5.88 0.74 -6.95
C PHE A 61 -5.02 0.78 -8.23
N VAL A 62 -3.70 0.86 -8.07
CA VAL A 62 -2.74 0.91 -9.19
C VAL A 62 -2.47 -0.47 -9.76
N HIS A 63 -2.48 -1.50 -8.91
CA HIS A 63 -2.15 -2.88 -9.29
C HIS A 63 -3.26 -3.52 -10.12
N GLY A 64 -2.91 -4.08 -11.27
CA GLY A 64 -3.86 -4.82 -12.11
C GLY A 64 -4.89 -3.99 -12.88
N GLY A 65 -4.82 -2.66 -12.81
CA GLY A 65 -5.74 -1.77 -13.52
C GLY A 65 -7.21 -1.82 -13.06
N ASP A 66 -7.52 -2.63 -12.05
CA ASP A 66 -8.86 -2.73 -11.46
C ASP A 66 -9.03 -1.75 -10.30
N LYS A 67 -9.61 -0.60 -10.61
CA LYS A 67 -9.84 0.50 -9.67
C LYS A 67 -10.77 0.15 -8.50
N GLY A 68 -11.44 -1.00 -8.51
CA GLY A 68 -12.30 -1.49 -7.42
C GLY A 68 -11.64 -2.60 -6.59
N ALA A 69 -10.44 -3.07 -6.95
CA ALA A 69 -9.77 -4.18 -6.28
C ALA A 69 -9.59 -3.90 -4.78
N TYR A 70 -9.17 -2.71 -4.41
CA TYR A 70 -8.93 -2.34 -3.02
C TYR A 70 -10.16 -2.48 -2.10
N LEU A 71 -11.37 -2.27 -2.62
CA LEU A 71 -12.60 -2.46 -1.83
C LEU A 71 -12.91 -3.95 -1.63
N ARG A 72 -12.71 -4.77 -2.67
CA ARG A 72 -12.91 -6.22 -2.54
C ARG A 72 -11.88 -6.85 -1.63
N GLU A 73 -10.62 -6.46 -1.77
CA GLU A 73 -9.54 -6.89 -0.88
C GLU A 73 -9.81 -6.49 0.57
N ALA A 74 -10.22 -5.24 0.81
CA ALA A 74 -10.57 -4.80 2.16
C ALA A 74 -11.78 -5.58 2.73
N PHE A 75 -12.77 -5.88 1.88
CA PHE A 75 -13.95 -6.65 2.29
C PHE A 75 -13.59 -8.10 2.67
N GLU A 76 -12.64 -8.70 1.97
CA GLU A 76 -12.20 -10.08 2.20
C GLU A 76 -11.18 -10.18 3.35
N TRP A 77 -10.27 -9.22 3.45
CA TRP A 77 -9.08 -9.28 4.31
C TRP A 77 -9.06 -8.28 5.47
N GLY A 78 -10.11 -7.48 5.65
CA GLY A 78 -10.13 -6.39 6.63
C GLY A 78 -9.90 -6.83 8.08
N ASP A 79 -10.27 -8.05 8.45
CA ASP A 79 -9.99 -8.65 9.76
C ASP A 79 -8.49 -8.98 9.97
N ARG A 80 -7.72 -9.00 8.90
CA ARG A 80 -6.26 -9.21 8.94
C ARG A 80 -5.47 -7.89 8.88
N PHE A 81 -6.15 -6.74 8.83
CA PHE A 81 -5.48 -5.44 8.83
C PHE A 81 -4.99 -5.10 10.25
N GLY A 82 -3.69 -4.92 10.39
CA GLY A 82 -3.08 -4.44 11.63
C GLY A 82 -2.71 -2.96 11.57
N TYR A 83 -2.66 -2.40 10.36
CA TYR A 83 -2.27 -1.03 10.09
C TYR A 83 -2.82 -0.58 8.73
N VAL A 84 -3.28 0.65 8.60
CA VAL A 84 -3.82 1.17 7.34
C VAL A 84 -3.14 2.48 6.95
N HIS A 85 -2.72 2.58 5.70
CA HIS A 85 -2.25 3.83 5.11
C HIS A 85 -3.39 4.61 4.49
N ILE A 86 -3.35 5.91 4.73
CA ILE A 86 -4.20 6.90 4.06
C ILE A 86 -3.32 7.64 3.06
N LYS A 87 -3.31 7.14 1.84
CA LYS A 87 -2.57 7.69 0.71
C LYS A 87 -3.50 7.80 -0.48
N GLY A 88 -3.75 9.03 -0.92
CA GLY A 88 -4.55 9.27 -2.12
C GLY A 88 -3.86 8.79 -3.39
N VAL A 89 -4.65 8.51 -4.42
CA VAL A 89 -4.15 8.22 -5.76
C VAL A 89 -5.12 8.72 -6.82
N VAL A 90 -4.58 9.30 -7.90
CA VAL A 90 -5.31 9.59 -9.13
C VAL A 90 -4.58 8.97 -10.31
N GLN A 91 -5.34 8.42 -11.24
CA GLN A 91 -4.81 7.96 -12.51
C GLN A 91 -4.85 9.12 -13.51
N LEU A 92 -3.71 9.47 -14.09
CA LEU A 92 -3.54 10.58 -15.04
C LEU A 92 -3.59 10.14 -16.51
N GLY A 93 -3.57 8.84 -16.77
CA GLY A 93 -3.59 8.25 -18.10
C GLY A 93 -3.91 6.77 -18.06
N ASP A 94 -3.72 6.08 -19.17
CA ASP A 94 -3.90 4.64 -19.24
C ASP A 94 -2.89 3.89 -18.36
N SER A 95 -3.29 2.71 -17.89
CA SER A 95 -2.43 1.89 -17.02
C SER A 95 -1.14 1.51 -17.74
N ASN A 96 -0.01 1.79 -17.09
CA ASN A 96 1.33 1.36 -17.53
C ASN A 96 1.77 0.05 -16.87
N GLU A 97 0.87 -0.73 -16.34
CA GLU A 97 1.19 -1.94 -15.61
C GLU A 97 2.21 -2.85 -16.32
N PRO A 98 2.04 -3.21 -17.61
CA PRO A 98 3.02 -4.03 -18.31
C PRO A 98 4.41 -3.40 -18.37
N PHE A 99 4.49 -2.06 -18.45
CA PHE A 99 5.75 -1.35 -18.45
C PHE A 99 6.40 -1.37 -17.05
N MET A 100 5.63 -1.19 -16.00
CA MET A 100 6.11 -1.24 -14.61
C MET A 100 6.70 -2.61 -14.26
N TRP A 101 6.07 -3.69 -14.71
CA TRP A 101 6.61 -5.03 -14.53
C TRP A 101 7.92 -5.24 -15.28
N LYS A 102 8.00 -4.77 -16.53
CA LYS A 102 9.24 -4.82 -17.32
C LYS A 102 10.36 -4.00 -16.67
N LEU A 103 10.02 -2.81 -16.15
CA LEU A 103 10.98 -1.96 -15.44
C LEU A 103 11.53 -2.65 -14.19
N ARG A 104 10.66 -3.29 -13.42
CA ARG A 104 11.05 -4.10 -12.26
C ARG A 104 11.96 -5.26 -12.65
N ASP A 105 11.63 -5.99 -13.71
CA ASP A 105 12.44 -7.09 -14.20
C ASP A 105 13.82 -6.60 -14.65
N LEU A 106 13.88 -5.43 -15.31
CA LEU A 106 15.14 -4.79 -15.68
C LEU A 106 15.99 -4.40 -14.45
N CYS A 107 15.39 -3.82 -13.42
CA CYS A 107 16.09 -3.50 -12.17
C CYS A 107 16.64 -4.76 -11.49
N GLN A 108 15.92 -5.87 -11.55
CA GLN A 108 16.39 -7.14 -10.99
C GLN A 108 17.56 -7.76 -11.79
N GLN A 109 17.54 -7.62 -13.12
CA GLN A 109 18.58 -8.13 -14.01
C GLN A 109 19.81 -7.21 -14.05
N HIS A 110 19.59 -5.91 -13.83
CA HIS A 110 20.59 -4.84 -13.92
C HIS A 110 20.50 -3.90 -12.71
N PRO A 111 20.95 -4.36 -11.52
CA PRO A 111 20.89 -3.54 -10.29
C PRO A 111 21.67 -2.22 -10.43
N GLU A 112 22.71 -2.18 -11.25
CA GLU A 112 23.47 -0.99 -11.55
C GLU A 112 22.70 0.11 -12.27
N MET A 113 21.56 -0.23 -12.89
CA MET A 113 20.68 0.71 -13.59
C MET A 113 19.48 1.17 -12.73
N GLU A 114 19.33 0.64 -11.53
CA GLU A 114 18.17 0.89 -10.68
C GLU A 114 17.95 2.39 -10.43
N GLU A 115 19.00 3.13 -10.12
CA GLU A 115 18.94 4.57 -9.88
C GLU A 115 18.41 5.33 -11.10
N VAL A 116 18.91 5.02 -12.30
CA VAL A 116 18.45 5.66 -13.55
C VAL A 116 17.01 5.27 -13.87
N LEU A 117 16.68 3.99 -13.75
CA LEU A 117 15.36 3.47 -14.06
C LEU A 117 14.30 4.03 -13.11
N MET A 118 14.59 4.04 -11.81
CA MET A 118 13.64 4.46 -10.79
C MET A 118 13.53 5.98 -10.65
N HIS A 119 14.64 6.72 -10.79
CA HIS A 119 14.64 8.16 -10.54
C HIS A 119 14.52 9.02 -11.79
N GLN A 120 14.92 8.54 -12.96
CA GLN A 120 14.87 9.30 -14.20
C GLN A 120 13.77 8.84 -15.16
N ILE A 121 13.58 7.54 -15.33
CA ILE A 121 12.65 6.99 -16.31
C ILE A 121 11.25 6.81 -15.72
N MET A 122 11.14 6.16 -14.59
CA MET A 122 9.85 5.87 -13.96
C MET A 122 8.98 7.12 -13.74
N PRO A 123 9.52 8.28 -13.33
CA PRO A 123 8.71 9.47 -13.18
C PRO A 123 8.09 10.01 -14.47
N GLN A 124 8.72 9.74 -15.61
CA GLN A 124 8.24 10.22 -16.92
C GLN A 124 7.12 9.33 -17.49
N VAL A 125 7.05 8.07 -17.01
CA VAL A 125 6.07 7.08 -17.48
C VAL A 125 5.04 6.71 -16.43
N ASN A 126 5.15 7.28 -15.23
CA ASN A 126 4.17 7.09 -14.18
C ASN A 126 2.91 7.92 -14.44
N HIS A 127 1.82 7.25 -14.75
CA HIS A 127 0.53 7.86 -15.00
C HIS A 127 -0.34 8.00 -13.73
N TYR A 128 0.29 8.01 -12.57
CA TYR A 128 -0.36 8.21 -11.28
C TYR A 128 0.25 9.37 -10.51
N ASP A 129 -0.56 10.09 -9.76
CA ASP A 129 -0.12 11.00 -8.70
C ASP A 129 -0.81 10.64 -7.39
N ASN A 130 -0.25 11.09 -6.29
CA ASN A 130 -0.74 10.82 -4.95
C ASN A 130 -1.17 12.12 -4.25
N PRO A 131 -2.30 12.72 -4.63
CA PRO A 131 -2.83 13.90 -3.95
C PRO A 131 -3.32 13.52 -2.54
N PRO A 132 -3.61 14.52 -1.68
CA PRO A 132 -4.25 14.30 -0.39
C PRO A 132 -5.52 13.47 -0.51
N ALA A 133 -5.76 12.57 0.44
CA ALA A 133 -7.00 11.81 0.50
C ALA A 133 -8.20 12.76 0.62
N GLY A 134 -9.23 12.52 -0.17
CA GLY A 134 -10.41 13.36 -0.28
C GLY A 134 -10.47 14.23 -1.53
N ILE A 135 -9.32 14.42 -2.23
CA ILE A 135 -9.24 15.01 -3.58
C ILE A 135 -8.59 14.03 -4.56
N ASP A 136 -8.80 12.76 -4.33
CA ASP A 136 -8.23 11.63 -5.05
C ASP A 136 -9.32 10.71 -5.60
N SER A 137 -8.93 9.56 -6.16
CA SER A 137 -9.86 8.59 -6.76
C SER A 137 -10.30 7.46 -5.82
N ILE A 138 -9.77 7.38 -4.61
CA ILE A 138 -10.17 6.36 -3.63
C ILE A 138 -11.55 6.71 -3.06
N ASN A 139 -12.47 5.75 -3.07
CA ASN A 139 -13.74 5.89 -2.37
C ASN A 139 -13.54 5.63 -0.86
N TRP A 140 -13.01 6.60 -0.16
CA TRP A 140 -12.72 6.51 1.28
C TRP A 140 -13.98 6.20 2.11
N ARG A 141 -15.14 6.72 1.73
CA ARG A 141 -16.41 6.44 2.45
C ARG A 141 -16.74 4.96 2.41
N ALA A 142 -16.68 4.33 1.24
CA ALA A 142 -16.90 2.90 1.10
C ALA A 142 -15.81 2.09 1.83
N PHE A 143 -14.55 2.50 1.71
CA PHE A 143 -13.44 1.85 2.38
C PHE A 143 -13.60 1.88 3.92
N PHE A 144 -13.92 3.04 4.49
CA PHE A 144 -14.19 3.17 5.94
C PHE A 144 -15.40 2.34 6.37
N GLY A 145 -16.47 2.31 5.58
CA GLY A 145 -17.62 1.42 5.85
C GLY A 145 -17.23 -0.05 5.96
N ILE A 146 -16.25 -0.48 5.15
CA ILE A 146 -15.69 -1.85 5.23
C ILE A 146 -14.83 -2.01 6.48
N LEU A 147 -13.98 -1.04 6.83
CA LEU A 147 -13.18 -1.09 8.07
C LEU A 147 -14.10 -1.22 9.30
N TYR A 148 -15.19 -0.46 9.37
CA TYR A 148 -16.17 -0.57 10.45
C TYR A 148 -16.83 -1.95 10.50
N LYS A 149 -17.19 -2.51 9.34
CA LYS A 149 -17.74 -3.87 9.24
C LYS A 149 -16.83 -4.91 9.91
N HIS A 150 -15.50 -4.74 9.77
CA HIS A 150 -14.50 -5.62 10.36
C HIS A 150 -14.11 -5.24 11.80
N GLY A 151 -14.70 -4.18 12.37
CA GLY A 151 -14.33 -3.70 13.71
C GLY A 151 -12.87 -3.23 13.79
N TYR A 152 -12.35 -2.65 12.71
CA TYR A 152 -10.98 -2.16 12.69
C TYR A 152 -10.78 -1.02 13.69
N ASP A 153 -9.87 -1.22 14.63
CA ASP A 153 -9.49 -0.28 15.69
C ASP A 153 -8.00 0.13 15.66
N GLY A 154 -7.32 -0.21 14.56
CA GLY A 154 -5.89 0.03 14.38
C GLY A 154 -5.57 1.47 13.95
N TYR A 155 -4.29 1.72 13.73
CA TYR A 155 -3.79 3.03 13.33
C TYR A 155 -4.09 3.33 11.86
N LEU A 156 -4.45 4.61 11.61
CA LEU A 156 -4.56 5.21 10.28
C LEU A 156 -3.38 6.18 10.11
N SER A 157 -2.47 5.89 9.19
CA SER A 157 -1.29 6.71 8.96
C SER A 157 -1.39 7.42 7.62
N ILE A 158 -1.31 8.74 7.65
CA ILE A 158 -1.24 9.54 6.44
C ILE A 158 0.17 9.42 5.87
N GLU A 159 0.26 8.99 4.61
CA GLU A 159 1.50 8.90 3.85
C GLU A 159 1.49 9.91 2.70
N PRO A 160 2.02 11.14 2.89
CA PRO A 160 2.18 12.07 1.79
C PRO A 160 3.27 11.56 0.84
N HIS A 161 2.90 11.25 -0.38
CA HIS A 161 3.80 10.61 -1.34
C HIS A 161 3.55 11.16 -2.75
N SER A 162 3.85 12.42 -2.95
CA SER A 162 3.68 13.07 -4.25
C SER A 162 4.80 14.05 -4.54
N ARG A 163 5.13 14.21 -5.81
CA ARG A 163 6.03 15.27 -6.28
C ARG A 163 5.35 16.62 -6.33
N THR A 164 4.05 16.62 -6.57
CA THR A 164 3.22 17.84 -6.65
C THR A 164 2.96 18.42 -5.27
N TRP A 165 2.80 17.57 -4.27
CA TRP A 165 2.43 17.91 -2.90
C TRP A 165 3.65 17.87 -1.97
N GLN A 166 4.52 18.89 -2.09
CA GLN A 166 5.75 19.03 -1.30
C GLN A 166 5.83 20.40 -0.65
N GLY A 167 6.69 20.54 0.36
CA GLY A 167 6.83 21.77 1.13
C GLY A 167 5.50 22.19 1.75
N GLU A 168 5.16 23.47 1.73
CA GLU A 168 3.92 24.03 2.29
C GLU A 168 2.65 23.38 1.73
N LYS A 169 2.65 23.01 0.44
CA LYS A 169 1.53 22.26 -0.16
C LYS A 169 1.39 20.86 0.46
N GLY A 170 2.51 20.22 0.77
CA GLY A 170 2.52 18.91 1.45
C GLY A 170 1.95 19.00 2.84
N GLU A 171 2.36 20.00 3.62
CA GLU A 171 1.82 20.27 4.97
C GLU A 171 0.32 20.53 4.92
N TRP A 172 -0.13 21.41 4.03
CA TRP A 172 -1.55 21.67 3.81
C TRP A 172 -2.31 20.39 3.41
N GLY A 173 -1.72 19.56 2.55
CA GLY A 173 -2.30 18.28 2.12
C GLY A 173 -2.48 17.30 3.26
N VAL A 174 -1.53 17.22 4.18
CA VAL A 174 -1.63 16.40 5.40
C VAL A 174 -2.74 16.91 6.30
N GLU A 175 -2.79 18.22 6.57
CA GLU A 175 -3.85 18.83 7.39
C GLU A 175 -5.25 18.63 6.77
N TYR A 176 -5.35 18.79 5.44
CA TYR A 176 -6.60 18.53 4.73
C TYR A 176 -7.03 17.07 4.89
N THR A 177 -6.10 16.13 4.67
CA THR A 177 -6.38 14.69 4.82
C THR A 177 -6.83 14.36 6.24
N ILE A 178 -6.18 14.91 7.28
CA ILE A 178 -6.58 14.70 8.68
C ILE A 178 -8.04 15.11 8.89
N ARG A 179 -8.42 16.31 8.44
CA ARG A 179 -9.81 16.79 8.59
C ARG A 179 -10.79 15.90 7.84
N TYR A 180 -10.50 15.61 6.58
CA TYR A 180 -11.36 14.77 5.74
C TYR A 180 -11.58 13.38 6.35
N ILE A 181 -10.52 12.72 6.79
CA ILE A 181 -10.60 11.37 7.37
C ILE A 181 -11.34 11.38 8.72
N ARG A 182 -11.13 12.40 9.55
CA ARG A 182 -11.85 12.54 10.82
C ARG A 182 -13.36 12.63 10.63
N ASP A 183 -13.83 13.27 9.56
CA ASP A 183 -15.25 13.35 9.23
C ASP A 183 -15.85 11.99 8.79
N LEU A 184 -15.02 10.99 8.51
CA LEU A 184 -15.44 9.62 8.21
C LEU A 184 -15.40 8.69 9.42
N MET A 185 -14.82 9.14 10.53
CA MET A 185 -14.70 8.38 11.78
C MET A 185 -15.84 8.73 12.72
N PHE A 186 -16.47 7.70 13.30
CA PHE A 186 -17.53 7.83 14.31
C PHE A 186 -17.41 6.75 15.37
#